data_12a1e5d5930fded6f7e4add24811b242
#
_entry.id   12a1e5d5930fded6f7e4add24811b242
#
_cell.length_a   1.000
_cell.length_b   1.000
_cell.length_c   1.000
_cell.angle_alpha   90.00
_cell.angle_beta   90.00
_cell.angle_gamma   90.00
#
_symmetry.space_group_name_H-M   'P 1'
#
loop_
_entity.id
_entity.type
_entity.pdbx_description
1 polymer ?
#
loop_
_entity_poly.entity_id
_entity_poly.type
_entity_poly.pdbx_seq_one_letter_code
_entity_poly.pdbx_strand_id
1 'polypeptide(L)'
;GHSAGAQFAHRFMLFNPNARFDKILTSAAGWFTVLDNTVQFPYGLNNSILTQEPPLSNNSYLIDILSKNHIIQVGTLDNDPDFPGLRHNEFADAQGLHRVDRAIHFYNQAQNFAQTNSLSFNWTLNIINGLSHNTGDSIEYGCDLIFN
;
A
#
# COMPACT_ATOMS: atom_id res chain seq x y z
N GLY A 1 0.36 6.45 8.50
CA GLY A 1 1.09 5.48 9.32
C GLY A 1 2.46 5.16 8.76
N HIS A 2 3.41 4.78 9.64
CA HIS A 2 4.78 4.38 9.27
C HIS A 2 5.04 2.92 9.66
N SER A 3 5.82 2.17 8.86
CA SER A 3 6.21 0.78 9.11
C SER A 3 4.99 -0.13 9.39
N ALA A 4 4.88 -0.72 10.58
CA ALA A 4 3.70 -1.50 11.01
C ALA A 4 2.41 -0.66 11.01
N GLY A 5 2.50 0.64 11.33
CA GLY A 5 1.39 1.59 11.23
C GLY A 5 0.94 1.81 9.79
N ALA A 6 1.85 1.75 8.82
CA ALA A 6 1.49 1.78 7.39
C ALA A 6 0.75 0.51 6.95
N GLN A 7 1.16 -0.65 7.46
CA GLN A 7 0.44 -1.91 7.24
C GLN A 7 -0.98 -1.87 7.81
N PHE A 8 -1.15 -1.26 8.98
CA PHE A 8 -2.48 -1.03 9.55
C PHE A 8 -3.29 -0.06 8.67
N ALA A 9 -2.72 1.09 8.32
CA ALA A 9 -3.43 2.16 7.62
C ALA A 9 -3.98 1.72 6.25
N HIS A 10 -3.17 1.03 5.41
CA HIS A 10 -3.68 0.57 4.12
C HIS A 10 -4.74 -0.52 4.26
N ARG A 11 -4.62 -1.45 5.23
CA ARG A 11 -5.67 -2.44 5.49
C ARG A 11 -6.92 -1.82 6.09
N PHE A 12 -6.78 -0.83 6.97
CA PHE A 12 -7.92 -0.05 7.45
C PHE A 12 -8.68 0.60 6.28
N MET A 13 -7.98 1.20 5.34
CA MET A 13 -8.57 1.73 4.11
C MET A 13 -9.26 0.63 3.30
N LEU A 14 -8.58 -0.51 3.08
CA LEU A 14 -9.08 -1.59 2.23
C LEU A 14 -10.32 -2.30 2.80
N PHE A 15 -10.44 -2.40 4.12
CA PHE A 15 -11.45 -3.25 4.76
C PHE A 15 -12.47 -2.50 5.60
N ASN A 16 -12.47 -1.15 5.57
CA ASN A 16 -13.44 -0.34 6.30
C ASN A 16 -14.19 0.61 5.35
N PRO A 17 -15.31 0.16 4.76
CA PRO A 17 -16.07 0.94 3.77
C PRO A 17 -16.64 2.25 4.32
N ASN A 18 -16.79 2.36 5.63
CA ASN A 18 -17.34 3.55 6.29
C ASN A 18 -16.26 4.52 6.78
N ALA A 19 -14.98 4.23 6.54
CA ALA A 19 -13.90 5.10 6.95
C ALA A 19 -13.97 6.44 6.20
N ARG A 20 -13.95 7.53 6.96
CA ARG A 20 -13.91 8.89 6.41
C ARG A 20 -12.51 9.45 6.56
N PHE A 21 -11.88 9.76 5.45
CA PHE A 21 -10.59 10.42 5.37
C PHE A 21 -10.49 11.19 4.05
N ASP A 22 -9.79 12.31 4.05
CA ASP A 22 -9.51 13.07 2.83
C ASP A 22 -8.26 12.55 2.13
N LYS A 23 -7.22 12.27 2.90
CA LYS A 23 -5.96 11.65 2.45
C LYS A 23 -5.55 10.56 3.42
N ILE A 24 -4.89 9.53 2.93
CA ILE A 24 -4.22 8.53 3.76
C ILE A 24 -2.77 8.39 3.28
N LEU A 25 -1.84 8.37 4.24
CA LEU A 25 -0.42 8.19 3.96
C LEU A 25 0.10 6.92 4.62
N THR A 26 0.73 6.07 3.81
CA THR A 26 1.39 4.85 4.25
C THR A 26 2.87 4.93 3.94
N SER A 27 3.71 5.05 4.97
CA SER A 27 5.15 5.22 4.84
C SER A 27 5.88 3.94 5.23
N ALA A 28 6.73 3.46 4.34
CA ALA A 28 7.69 2.39 4.60
C ALA A 28 7.06 1.10 5.16
N ALA A 29 5.92 0.66 4.63
CA ALA A 29 5.29 -0.59 5.04
C ALA A 29 6.21 -1.78 4.76
N GLY A 30 6.27 -2.71 5.71
CA GLY A 30 7.08 -3.91 5.57
C GLY A 30 6.56 -4.89 4.50
N TRP A 31 5.27 -4.87 4.18
CA TRP A 31 4.57 -5.59 3.11
C TRP A 31 3.15 -5.06 2.98
N PHE A 32 2.48 -5.40 1.88
CA PHE A 32 1.15 -4.90 1.55
C PHE A 32 0.14 -6.02 1.33
N THR A 33 -1.15 -5.70 1.44
CA THR A 33 -2.25 -6.50 0.91
C THR A 33 -2.53 -6.04 -0.50
N VAL A 34 -2.03 -6.77 -1.50
CA VAL A 34 -2.18 -6.41 -2.92
C VAL A 34 -3.60 -6.67 -3.40
N LEU A 35 -4.03 -5.95 -4.45
CA LEU A 35 -5.37 -6.09 -5.04
C LEU A 35 -5.44 -7.31 -5.98
N ASP A 36 -5.14 -8.47 -5.44
CA ASP A 36 -5.08 -9.74 -6.16
C ASP A 36 -5.83 -10.82 -5.38
N ASN A 37 -6.88 -11.37 -5.98
CA ASN A 37 -7.70 -12.43 -5.40
C ASN A 37 -7.11 -13.83 -5.58
N THR A 38 -5.98 -13.98 -6.24
CA THR A 38 -5.22 -15.23 -6.30
C THR A 38 -4.22 -15.35 -5.16
N VAL A 39 -3.81 -14.23 -4.56
CA VAL A 39 -2.87 -14.17 -3.44
C VAL A 39 -3.62 -14.26 -2.12
N GLN A 40 -3.17 -15.18 -1.26
CA GLN A 40 -3.77 -15.43 0.06
C GLN A 40 -3.75 -14.20 0.97
N PHE A 41 -4.87 -13.90 1.63
CA PHE A 41 -4.87 -12.93 2.73
C PHE A 41 -3.92 -13.37 3.86
N PRO A 42 -3.14 -12.49 4.46
CA PRO A 42 -3.23 -11.02 4.37
C PRO A 42 -2.35 -10.35 3.30
N TYR A 43 -1.65 -11.09 2.46
CA TYR A 43 -0.77 -10.53 1.42
C TYR A 43 -1.52 -10.14 0.14
N GLY A 44 -2.68 -10.75 -0.09
CA GLY A 44 -3.62 -10.42 -1.15
C GLY A 44 -5.05 -10.53 -0.67
N LEU A 45 -6.01 -10.63 -1.58
CA LEU A 45 -7.44 -10.60 -1.26
C LEU A 45 -8.10 -11.97 -1.17
N ASN A 46 -7.41 -13.06 -1.54
CA ASN A 46 -7.99 -14.40 -1.49
C ASN A 46 -8.40 -14.77 -0.05
N ASN A 47 -9.63 -15.23 0.12
CA ASN A 47 -10.25 -15.50 1.43
C ASN A 47 -10.38 -14.26 2.34
N SER A 48 -10.38 -13.06 1.76
CA SER A 48 -10.77 -11.83 2.47
C SER A 48 -12.26 -11.53 2.26
N ILE A 49 -12.79 -10.56 3.01
CA ILE A 49 -14.17 -10.11 2.83
C ILE A 49 -14.43 -9.47 1.46
N LEU A 50 -13.38 -8.97 0.78
CA LEU A 50 -13.51 -8.34 -0.54
C LEU A 50 -13.65 -9.35 -1.69
N THR A 51 -13.28 -10.62 -1.48
CA THR A 51 -13.42 -11.67 -2.51
C THR A 51 -14.81 -12.25 -2.58
N GLN A 52 -15.72 -11.88 -1.70
CA GLN A 52 -17.11 -12.38 -1.69
C GLN A 52 -17.96 -11.82 -2.84
N GLU A 53 -17.52 -10.73 -3.48
CA GLU A 53 -18.20 -10.04 -4.59
C GLU A 53 -17.31 -10.02 -5.85
N PRO A 54 -17.11 -11.14 -6.53
CA PRO A 54 -16.36 -11.17 -7.78
C PRO A 54 -17.24 -10.73 -8.99
N PRO A 55 -16.64 -10.17 -10.05
CA PRO A 55 -15.21 -9.84 -10.13
C PRO A 55 -14.87 -8.60 -9.32
N LEU A 56 -13.62 -8.52 -8.84
CA LEU A 56 -13.16 -7.37 -8.03
C LEU A 56 -13.39 -6.01 -8.70
N SER A 57 -13.34 -5.96 -10.04
CA SER A 57 -13.60 -4.75 -10.82
C SER A 57 -15.03 -4.21 -10.68
N ASN A 58 -15.98 -5.01 -10.22
CA ASN A 58 -17.36 -4.62 -9.97
C ASN A 58 -17.63 -4.31 -8.48
N ASN A 59 -16.63 -4.50 -7.63
CA ASN A 59 -16.75 -4.18 -6.22
C ASN A 59 -16.77 -2.65 -6.03
N SER A 60 -17.93 -2.09 -5.72
CA SER A 60 -18.15 -0.65 -5.60
C SER A 60 -17.25 0.00 -4.54
N TYR A 61 -16.95 -0.74 -3.47
CA TYR A 61 -16.04 -0.27 -2.43
C TYR A 61 -14.59 -0.19 -2.90
N LEU A 62 -14.13 -1.20 -3.65
CA LEU A 62 -12.78 -1.20 -4.22
C LEU A 62 -12.61 -0.08 -5.26
N ILE A 63 -13.65 0.16 -6.08
CA ILE A 63 -13.68 1.27 -7.03
C ILE A 63 -13.56 2.62 -6.29
N ASP A 64 -14.31 2.78 -5.21
CA ASP A 64 -14.24 4.00 -4.39
C ASP A 64 -12.85 4.21 -3.79
N ILE A 65 -12.24 3.15 -3.23
CA ILE A 65 -10.89 3.22 -2.64
C ILE A 65 -9.83 3.62 -3.66
N LEU A 66 -9.88 3.09 -4.88
CA LEU A 66 -8.91 3.45 -5.93
C LEU A 66 -9.02 4.94 -6.31
N SER A 67 -10.17 5.54 -6.13
CA SER A 67 -10.39 6.97 -6.37
C SER A 67 -9.98 7.88 -5.20
N LYS A 68 -9.69 7.34 -4.00
CA LYS A 68 -9.27 8.11 -2.82
C LYS A 68 -7.81 8.58 -2.94
N ASN A 69 -7.49 9.61 -2.19
CA ASN A 69 -6.11 10.09 -2.06
C ASN A 69 -5.29 9.18 -1.16
N HIS A 70 -4.63 8.18 -1.73
CA HIS A 70 -3.67 7.33 -1.02
C HIS A 70 -2.25 7.68 -1.44
N ILE A 71 -1.44 8.11 -0.49
CA ILE A 71 -0.03 8.44 -0.68
C ILE A 71 0.80 7.29 -0.12
N ILE A 72 1.54 6.62 -0.98
CA ILE A 72 2.51 5.58 -0.62
C ILE A 72 3.87 6.25 -0.59
N GLN A 73 4.51 6.28 0.58
CA GLN A 73 5.80 6.92 0.79
C GLN A 73 6.85 5.89 1.15
N VAL A 74 8.05 6.00 0.56
CA VAL A 74 9.21 5.19 0.93
C VAL A 74 10.49 5.95 0.63
N GLY A 75 11.54 5.72 1.42
CA GLY A 75 12.85 6.33 1.19
C GLY A 75 13.75 5.44 0.35
N THR A 76 14.61 6.04 -0.51
CA THR A 76 15.54 5.27 -1.37
C THR A 76 16.55 4.44 -0.58
N LEU A 77 16.85 4.80 0.67
CA LEU A 77 17.77 4.07 1.54
C LEU A 77 17.07 3.01 2.42
N ASP A 78 15.74 2.82 2.29
CA ASP A 78 15.01 1.73 2.93
C ASP A 78 15.01 0.46 2.04
N ASN A 79 16.19 0.14 1.53
CA ASN A 79 16.46 -0.88 0.52
C ASN A 79 17.34 -2.05 1.02
N ASP A 80 17.46 -2.18 2.34
CA ASP A 80 18.17 -3.30 2.96
C ASP A 80 17.23 -4.51 3.12
N PRO A 81 17.51 -5.65 2.42
CA PRO A 81 16.71 -6.85 2.58
C PRO A 81 16.89 -7.50 3.95
N ASP A 82 18.04 -7.30 4.60
CA ASP A 82 18.35 -7.89 5.91
C ASP A 82 17.95 -6.97 7.07
N PHE A 83 17.18 -5.90 6.80
CA PHE A 83 16.76 -4.96 7.85
C PHE A 83 16.03 -5.69 8.99
N PRO A 84 16.45 -5.51 10.24
CA PRO A 84 15.86 -6.21 11.39
C PRO A 84 14.35 -6.05 11.47
N GLY A 85 13.62 -7.17 11.51
CA GLY A 85 12.16 -7.20 11.59
C GLY A 85 11.44 -7.06 10.25
N LEU A 86 12.15 -6.92 9.13
CA LEU A 86 11.52 -7.05 7.82
C LEU A 86 11.06 -8.49 7.61
N ARG A 87 9.78 -8.67 7.26
CA ARG A 87 9.20 -9.99 7.05
C ARG A 87 9.74 -10.62 5.77
N HIS A 88 10.26 -11.85 5.89
CA HIS A 88 10.61 -12.72 4.78
C HIS A 88 9.76 -13.99 4.79
N ASN A 89 9.04 -14.21 3.74
CA ASN A 89 8.36 -15.44 3.35
C ASN A 89 7.99 -15.33 1.86
N GLU A 90 7.53 -16.43 1.27
CA GLU A 90 7.20 -16.48 -0.15
C GLU A 90 6.27 -15.36 -0.62
N PHE A 91 5.28 -14.96 0.17
CA PHE A 91 4.30 -13.93 -0.20
C PHE A 91 4.84 -12.50 -0.06
N ALA A 92 5.60 -12.24 0.99
CA ALA A 92 6.23 -10.93 1.18
C ALA A 92 7.33 -10.70 0.16
N ASP A 93 8.14 -11.72 -0.11
CA ASP A 93 9.28 -11.65 -1.03
C ASP A 93 8.83 -11.61 -2.50
N ALA A 94 7.64 -12.15 -2.82
CA ALA A 94 7.00 -11.95 -4.12
C ALA A 94 6.66 -10.48 -4.42
N GLN A 95 6.53 -9.62 -3.38
CA GLN A 95 6.35 -8.18 -3.52
C GLN A 95 7.67 -7.42 -3.71
N GLY A 96 8.81 -8.05 -3.37
CA GLY A 96 10.15 -7.48 -3.40
C GLY A 96 10.96 -7.86 -2.15
N LEU A 97 12.28 -7.74 -2.23
CA LEU A 97 13.16 -8.14 -1.12
C LEU A 97 13.29 -7.07 -0.03
N HIS A 98 12.95 -5.82 -0.34
CA HIS A 98 13.02 -4.70 0.60
C HIS A 98 11.83 -3.75 0.42
N ARG A 99 11.69 -2.77 1.33
CA ARG A 99 10.49 -1.92 1.39
C ARG A 99 10.28 -1.05 0.16
N VAL A 100 11.36 -0.61 -0.49
CA VAL A 100 11.27 0.17 -1.73
C VAL A 100 10.59 -0.64 -2.84
N ASP A 101 11.08 -1.85 -3.09
CA ASP A 101 10.48 -2.73 -4.11
C ASP A 101 9.02 -3.06 -3.80
N ARG A 102 8.71 -3.34 -2.54
CA ARG A 102 7.35 -3.66 -2.09
C ARG A 102 6.38 -2.50 -2.27
N ALA A 103 6.82 -1.28 -2.01
CA ALA A 103 6.02 -0.08 -2.24
C ALA A 103 5.75 0.14 -3.74
N ILE A 104 6.77 -0.01 -4.58
CA ILE A 104 6.67 0.07 -6.03
C ILE A 104 5.74 -1.02 -6.58
N HIS A 105 5.90 -2.26 -6.12
CA HIS A 105 5.06 -3.38 -6.52
C HIS A 105 3.59 -3.12 -6.20
N PHE A 106 3.29 -2.71 -4.97
CA PHE A 106 1.92 -2.45 -4.53
C PHE A 106 1.25 -1.33 -5.33
N TYR A 107 1.97 -0.22 -5.56
CA TYR A 107 1.47 0.89 -6.37
C TYR A 107 1.20 0.45 -7.82
N ASN A 108 2.18 -0.19 -8.46
CA ASN A 108 2.07 -0.62 -9.85
C ASN A 108 0.95 -1.64 -10.04
N GLN A 109 0.81 -2.58 -9.12
CA GLN A 109 -0.24 -3.59 -9.16
C GLN A 109 -1.64 -2.96 -9.08
N ALA A 110 -1.84 -2.00 -8.17
CA ALA A 110 -3.10 -1.27 -8.05
C ALA A 110 -3.39 -0.38 -9.28
N GLN A 111 -2.36 0.30 -9.81
CA GLN A 111 -2.48 1.12 -11.01
C GLN A 111 -2.84 0.27 -12.23
N ASN A 112 -2.17 -0.86 -12.43
CA ASN A 112 -2.45 -1.79 -13.53
C ASN A 112 -3.87 -2.36 -13.41
N PHE A 113 -4.31 -2.70 -12.20
CA PHE A 113 -5.68 -3.16 -11.96
C PHE A 113 -6.70 -2.09 -12.37
N ALA A 114 -6.49 -0.84 -11.95
CA ALA A 114 -7.37 0.27 -12.31
C ALA A 114 -7.39 0.52 -13.83
N GLN A 115 -6.23 0.55 -14.48
CA GLN A 115 -6.11 0.77 -15.93
C GLN A 115 -6.80 -0.35 -16.73
N THR A 116 -6.54 -1.61 -16.38
CA THR A 116 -7.12 -2.77 -17.07
C THR A 116 -8.65 -2.78 -16.99
N ASN A 117 -9.21 -2.27 -15.90
CA ASN A 117 -10.65 -2.24 -15.67
C ASN A 117 -11.28 -0.86 -15.95
N SER A 118 -10.53 0.09 -16.50
CA SER A 118 -11.01 1.45 -16.81
C SER A 118 -11.58 2.19 -15.59
N LEU A 119 -10.96 2.00 -14.42
CA LEU A 119 -11.35 2.61 -13.16
C LEU A 119 -10.55 3.89 -12.89
N SER A 120 -11.13 4.82 -12.14
CA SER A 120 -10.42 5.99 -11.62
C SER A 120 -9.32 5.55 -10.65
N PHE A 121 -8.14 6.19 -10.73
CA PHE A 121 -7.01 5.90 -9.86
C PHE A 121 -6.38 7.20 -9.38
N ASN A 122 -6.33 7.39 -8.06
CA ASN A 122 -5.84 8.62 -7.44
C ASN A 122 -4.77 8.36 -6.37
N TRP A 123 -4.12 7.20 -6.44
CA TRP A 123 -2.99 6.92 -5.56
C TRP A 123 -1.72 7.53 -6.11
N THR A 124 -0.80 7.90 -5.23
CA THR A 124 0.52 8.42 -5.58
C THR A 124 1.61 7.62 -4.90
N LEU A 125 2.73 7.42 -5.60
CA LEU A 125 3.94 6.83 -5.06
C LEU A 125 4.99 7.95 -4.92
N ASN A 126 5.44 8.18 -3.69
CA ASN A 126 6.44 9.18 -3.36
C ASN A 126 7.71 8.49 -2.83
N ILE A 127 8.75 8.45 -3.67
CA ILE A 127 10.05 7.88 -3.32
C ILE A 127 10.99 9.03 -2.97
N ILE A 128 11.37 9.12 -1.68
CA ILE A 128 12.16 10.23 -1.13
C ILE A 128 13.65 9.87 -1.18
N ASN A 129 14.40 10.66 -1.92
CA ASN A 129 15.83 10.45 -2.05
C ASN A 129 16.56 10.67 -0.71
N GLY A 130 17.41 9.72 -0.33
CA GLY A 130 18.21 9.78 0.91
C GLY A 130 17.46 9.45 2.20
N LEU A 131 16.15 9.24 2.16
CA LEU A 131 15.39 8.80 3.33
C LEU A 131 15.64 7.32 3.61
N SER A 132 15.97 6.99 4.85
CA SER A 132 16.08 5.63 5.38
C SER A 132 14.80 5.20 6.11
N HIS A 133 14.82 4.03 6.77
CA HIS A 133 13.72 3.59 7.65
C HIS A 133 13.67 4.38 8.97
N ASN A 134 13.69 5.71 8.88
CA ASN A 134 13.61 6.60 10.03
C ASN A 134 12.21 7.15 10.23
N THR A 135 11.63 6.93 11.41
CA THR A 135 10.25 7.34 11.70
C THR A 135 10.10 8.87 11.74
N GLY A 136 11.05 9.57 12.37
CA GLY A 136 11.00 11.03 12.53
C GLY A 136 11.02 11.74 11.17
N ASP A 137 12.03 11.42 10.36
CA ASP A 137 12.18 12.01 9.02
C ASP A 137 10.98 11.63 8.12
N SER A 138 10.49 10.40 8.22
CA SER A 138 9.30 9.96 7.47
C SER A 138 8.04 10.72 7.84
N ILE A 139 7.88 11.11 9.11
CA ILE A 139 6.76 11.94 9.57
C ILE A 139 6.88 13.35 9.02
N GLU A 140 8.06 13.95 9.05
CA GLU A 140 8.31 15.30 8.55
C GLU A 140 7.89 15.41 7.07
N TYR A 141 8.44 14.56 6.19
CA TYR A 141 8.04 14.48 4.78
C TYR A 141 6.55 14.16 4.60
N GLY A 142 6.01 13.28 5.44
CA GLY A 142 4.60 12.89 5.37
C GLY A 142 3.65 14.02 5.76
N CYS A 143 4.01 14.86 6.71
CA CYS A 143 3.22 16.04 7.09
C CYS A 143 3.11 17.02 5.94
N ASP A 144 4.20 17.29 5.23
CA ASP A 144 4.18 18.17 4.05
C ASP A 144 3.23 17.67 2.96
N LEU A 145 3.17 16.35 2.74
CA LEU A 145 2.28 15.76 1.74
C LEU A 145 0.80 15.76 2.14
N ILE A 146 0.51 15.72 3.43
CA ILE A 146 -0.87 15.68 3.92
C ILE A 146 -1.44 17.08 4.07
N PHE A 147 -0.66 18.04 4.54
CA PHE A 147 -1.16 19.36 4.95
C PHE A 147 -0.90 20.48 3.93
N ASN A 148 -0.12 20.22 2.88
CA ASN A 148 0.10 21.13 1.76
C ASN A 148 -0.51 20.56 0.47
#